data_07ff29166c04acbb4cde3afa4338aa34
#
_entry.id   07ff29166c04acbb4cde3afa4338aa34
#
_cell.length_a   1.000
_cell.length_b   1.000
_cell.length_c   1.000
_cell.angle_alpha   90.00
_cell.angle_beta   90.00
_cell.angle_gamma   90.00
#
_symmetry.space_group_name_H-M   'P 1'
#
loop_
_entity.id
_entity.type
_entity.pdbx_description
1 polymer ?
#
loop_
_entity_poly.entity_id
_entity_poly.type
_entity_poly.pdbx_seq_one_letter_code
_entity_poly.pdbx_strand_id
1 'polypeptide(L)'
;MVKNHSVKLEPYKGSVTRYTCPQCNKRKEFTRYIYTATGEHIADNVGICNRADKCGYHYTPAQYFADTDGGKMPAPAAARKIIIEKPSYTEPDILKGSLQGYEQNNFIQYLIGRFGVQQVQQVLSRYAVGTTDAKAVYERWQGATIFWQIDKAGKIRGGKVMQYNRHTGKRDKALDPTWQHASHSYCKNTIAKQDGYNLKQCFFGEHLIKGNTKPIAIVESEKTAIIASLYLPMFIWLAAGGKDGLNADKCKAVQGRKVVLYPDLGKGFEVWQVKAKLFGFAISDLLERKATDAEKTDGLDLADYLLQYEPSEFINQPQLPADGEPIPAVQAQQQAPERNMAALAATIQATPITGKGSQPEPEPQQPAAADWRNELTELKAFFDGVQLPAVPIQVEHGSTIVNLATYIETNYLTALAQNGKPHFETYLNRLRLLKQYLLQYERV
;
A
#
# COMPACT_ATOMS: atom_id res chain seq x y z
N MET A 1 2.87 -2.91 -37.44
CA MET A 1 1.48 -2.65 -37.87
C MET A 1 0.56 -3.32 -36.86
N VAL A 2 -0.12 -2.56 -36.01
CA VAL A 2 -1.12 -3.08 -35.07
C VAL A 2 -2.36 -3.41 -35.88
N LYS A 3 -2.72 -4.69 -35.95
CA LYS A 3 -3.96 -5.14 -36.61
C LYS A 3 -5.14 -4.53 -35.82
N ASN A 4 -5.82 -3.57 -36.40
CA ASN A 4 -7.05 -3.00 -35.88
C ASN A 4 -8.15 -4.08 -35.97
N HIS A 5 -8.39 -4.81 -34.87
CA HIS A 5 -9.44 -5.80 -34.83
C HIS A 5 -10.81 -5.06 -34.77
N SER A 6 -11.64 -5.30 -35.74
CA SER A 6 -13.02 -4.76 -35.81
C SER A 6 -13.95 -5.34 -34.75
N VAL A 7 -13.50 -6.33 -33.97
CA VAL A 7 -14.25 -7.06 -32.95
C VAL A 7 -13.43 -7.26 -31.68
N LYS A 8 -14.08 -7.32 -30.50
CA LYS A 8 -13.46 -7.58 -29.20
C LYS A 8 -14.43 -8.28 -28.26
N LEU A 9 -13.93 -8.90 -27.20
CA LEU A 9 -14.79 -9.38 -26.11
C LEU A 9 -15.44 -8.17 -25.40
N GLU A 10 -16.70 -8.34 -25.01
CA GLU A 10 -17.45 -7.32 -24.28
C GLU A 10 -16.79 -7.03 -22.92
N PRO A 11 -16.42 -5.76 -22.62
CA PRO A 11 -15.83 -5.39 -21.35
C PRO A 11 -16.75 -5.71 -20.18
N TYR A 12 -16.17 -6.13 -19.06
CA TYR A 12 -16.95 -6.40 -17.85
C TYR A 12 -17.55 -5.12 -17.27
N LYS A 13 -18.88 -5.09 -17.17
CA LYS A 13 -19.67 -4.01 -16.54
C LYS A 13 -20.66 -4.59 -15.51
N GLY A 14 -20.21 -5.58 -14.74
CA GLY A 14 -21.06 -6.33 -13.81
C GLY A 14 -21.77 -7.52 -14.47
N SER A 15 -22.70 -8.11 -13.74
CA SER A 15 -23.41 -9.32 -14.17
C SER A 15 -24.28 -9.15 -15.42
N VAL A 16 -24.57 -7.92 -15.81
CA VAL A 16 -25.36 -7.60 -17.02
C VAL A 16 -24.60 -7.87 -18.33
N THR A 17 -23.26 -7.95 -18.28
CA THR A 17 -22.37 -8.26 -19.41
C THR A 17 -21.83 -9.67 -19.34
N ARG A 18 -22.52 -10.56 -18.65
CA ARG A 18 -22.19 -11.98 -18.55
C ARG A 18 -23.44 -12.81 -18.80
N TYR A 19 -23.30 -13.75 -19.73
CA TYR A 19 -24.40 -14.51 -20.31
C TYR A 19 -24.34 -15.97 -19.89
N THR A 20 -25.37 -16.73 -20.26
CA THR A 20 -25.39 -18.17 -20.09
C THR A 20 -24.50 -18.80 -21.19
N CYS A 21 -23.58 -19.68 -20.77
CA CYS A 21 -22.75 -20.38 -21.73
C CYS A 21 -23.57 -21.38 -22.57
N PRO A 22 -23.49 -21.34 -23.90
CA PRO A 22 -24.29 -22.24 -24.75
C PRO A 22 -23.91 -23.70 -24.65
N GLN A 23 -22.67 -24.02 -24.21
CA GLN A 23 -22.21 -25.41 -24.06
C GLN A 23 -22.52 -25.98 -22.68
N CYS A 24 -22.14 -25.28 -21.59
CA CYS A 24 -22.28 -25.84 -20.23
C CYS A 24 -23.52 -25.33 -19.48
N ASN A 25 -24.34 -24.48 -20.07
CA ASN A 25 -25.57 -23.88 -19.53
C ASN A 25 -25.40 -23.16 -18.18
N LYS A 26 -24.17 -22.81 -17.80
CA LYS A 26 -23.92 -22.03 -16.58
C LYS A 26 -24.21 -20.55 -16.84
N ARG A 27 -25.07 -19.98 -15.97
CA ARG A 27 -25.43 -18.56 -16.01
C ARG A 27 -24.24 -17.69 -15.62
N LYS A 28 -24.11 -16.51 -16.25
CA LYS A 28 -23.09 -15.49 -15.95
C LYS A 28 -21.64 -15.95 -16.16
N GLU A 29 -21.43 -16.98 -16.94
CA GLU A 29 -20.12 -17.57 -17.24
C GLU A 29 -19.71 -17.43 -18.70
N PHE A 30 -20.40 -16.61 -19.48
CA PHE A 30 -20.13 -16.46 -20.90
C PHE A 30 -19.95 -15.00 -21.28
N THR A 31 -18.86 -14.67 -21.97
CA THR A 31 -18.54 -13.33 -22.49
C THR A 31 -18.67 -13.36 -23.98
N ARG A 32 -19.54 -12.51 -24.55
CA ARG A 32 -19.77 -12.42 -26.01
C ARG A 32 -18.75 -11.51 -26.67
N TYR A 33 -18.54 -11.72 -27.97
CA TYR A 33 -17.84 -10.75 -28.81
C TYR A 33 -18.79 -9.66 -29.31
N ILE A 34 -18.27 -8.44 -29.37
CA ILE A 34 -18.95 -7.26 -29.87
C ILE A 34 -18.18 -6.61 -31.01
N TYR A 35 -18.87 -5.94 -31.91
CA TYR A 35 -18.28 -5.01 -32.85
C TYR A 35 -17.71 -3.81 -32.09
N THR A 36 -16.44 -3.47 -32.33
CA THR A 36 -15.80 -2.33 -31.66
C THR A 36 -16.45 -0.99 -32.00
N ALA A 37 -17.03 -0.88 -33.19
CA ALA A 37 -17.64 0.34 -33.70
C ALA A 37 -19.04 0.61 -33.12
N THR A 38 -19.89 -0.42 -33.00
CA THR A 38 -21.29 -0.27 -32.60
C THR A 38 -21.54 -0.69 -31.16
N GLY A 39 -20.70 -1.58 -30.61
CA GLY A 39 -20.92 -2.23 -29.33
C GLY A 39 -21.97 -3.36 -29.36
N GLU A 40 -22.51 -3.67 -30.54
CA GLU A 40 -23.49 -4.76 -30.71
C GLU A 40 -22.82 -6.12 -30.68
N HIS A 41 -23.51 -7.14 -30.17
CA HIS A 41 -23.04 -8.51 -30.19
C HIS A 41 -22.99 -9.06 -31.63
N ILE A 42 -21.98 -9.86 -31.92
CA ILE A 42 -21.86 -10.53 -33.23
C ILE A 42 -22.98 -11.57 -33.38
N ALA A 43 -23.14 -12.42 -32.37
CA ALA A 43 -24.23 -13.37 -32.23
C ALA A 43 -24.30 -13.88 -30.77
N ASP A 44 -25.40 -14.54 -30.41
CA ASP A 44 -25.64 -14.99 -29.04
C ASP A 44 -24.69 -16.09 -28.57
N ASN A 45 -24.13 -16.86 -29.49
CA ASN A 45 -23.23 -17.98 -29.25
C ASN A 45 -21.75 -17.66 -29.55
N VAL A 46 -21.44 -16.46 -30.05
CA VAL A 46 -20.04 -16.07 -30.39
C VAL A 46 -19.39 -15.43 -29.17
N GLY A 47 -18.45 -16.18 -28.54
CA GLY A 47 -17.86 -15.74 -27.28
C GLY A 47 -16.99 -16.81 -26.63
N ILE A 48 -16.61 -16.54 -25.38
CA ILE A 48 -15.79 -17.42 -24.57
C ILE A 48 -16.46 -17.74 -23.23
N CYS A 49 -16.41 -19.00 -22.81
CA CYS A 49 -16.80 -19.37 -21.45
C CYS A 49 -15.68 -19.02 -20.46
N ASN A 50 -16.02 -18.28 -19.39
CA ASN A 50 -15.06 -17.87 -18.36
C ASN A 50 -14.55 -19.06 -17.51
N ARG A 51 -15.16 -20.23 -17.66
CA ARG A 51 -14.73 -21.49 -17.04
C ARG A 51 -13.81 -22.27 -17.97
N ALA A 52 -12.64 -21.69 -18.29
CA ALA A 52 -11.69 -22.23 -19.26
C ALA A 52 -11.32 -23.70 -18.98
N ASP A 53 -10.96 -24.02 -17.73
CA ASP A 53 -10.51 -25.36 -17.33
C ASP A 53 -11.64 -26.41 -17.22
N LYS A 54 -12.91 -25.96 -17.13
CA LYS A 54 -14.06 -26.85 -16.88
C LYS A 54 -14.99 -26.99 -18.08
N CYS A 55 -14.99 -26.02 -19.01
CA CYS A 55 -15.87 -25.99 -20.14
C CYS A 55 -15.11 -25.78 -21.46
N GLY A 56 -14.19 -24.82 -21.48
CA GLY A 56 -13.34 -24.53 -22.64
C GLY A 56 -14.07 -24.01 -23.88
N TYR A 57 -15.38 -23.70 -23.81
CA TYR A 57 -16.12 -23.21 -24.96
C TYR A 57 -15.55 -21.86 -25.42
N HIS A 58 -15.10 -21.82 -26.63
CA HIS A 58 -14.63 -20.59 -27.29
C HIS A 58 -14.99 -20.65 -28.78
N TYR A 59 -16.06 -19.96 -29.16
CA TYR A 59 -16.46 -19.80 -30.57
C TYR A 59 -16.05 -18.40 -31.01
N THR A 60 -15.02 -18.34 -31.81
CA THR A 60 -14.40 -17.08 -32.23
C THR A 60 -15.18 -16.38 -33.35
N PRO A 61 -15.05 -15.05 -33.51
CA PRO A 61 -15.61 -14.32 -34.65
C PRO A 61 -15.14 -14.88 -36.00
N ALA A 62 -13.86 -15.32 -36.11
CA ALA A 62 -13.31 -15.90 -37.33
C ALA A 62 -14.01 -17.19 -37.70
N GLN A 63 -14.26 -18.08 -36.72
CA GLN A 63 -15.04 -19.30 -36.93
C GLN A 63 -16.47 -19.03 -37.38
N TYR A 64 -17.14 -18.11 -36.67
CA TYR A 64 -18.52 -17.73 -36.96
C TYR A 64 -18.68 -17.23 -38.42
N PHE A 65 -17.83 -16.30 -38.87
CA PHE A 65 -17.88 -15.79 -40.21
C PHE A 65 -17.49 -16.83 -41.26
N ALA A 66 -16.58 -17.76 -40.93
CA ALA A 66 -16.27 -18.90 -41.82
C ALA A 66 -17.48 -19.81 -41.97
N ASP A 67 -18.25 -20.04 -40.91
CA ASP A 67 -19.39 -20.96 -40.89
C ASP A 67 -20.66 -20.35 -41.52
N THR A 68 -20.81 -18.99 -41.46
CA THR A 68 -22.07 -18.33 -41.90
C THR A 68 -21.95 -17.58 -43.22
N ASP A 69 -20.82 -16.88 -43.47
CA ASP A 69 -20.68 -15.91 -44.56
C ASP A 69 -19.53 -16.26 -45.54
N GLY A 70 -19.07 -17.50 -45.55
CA GLY A 70 -17.97 -17.93 -46.42
C GLY A 70 -16.62 -17.25 -46.09
N GLY A 71 -16.41 -16.86 -44.83
CA GLY A 71 -15.15 -16.34 -44.31
C GLY A 71 -14.92 -14.82 -44.47
N LYS A 72 -15.90 -14.07 -44.92
CA LYS A 72 -15.77 -12.61 -45.06
C LYS A 72 -16.10 -11.92 -43.74
N MET A 73 -15.09 -11.44 -43.04
CA MET A 73 -15.33 -10.47 -41.95
C MET A 73 -15.85 -9.15 -42.51
N PRO A 74 -16.83 -8.49 -41.84
CA PRO A 74 -17.28 -7.15 -42.21
C PRO A 74 -16.11 -6.18 -42.34
N ALA A 75 -16.14 -5.31 -43.31
CA ALA A 75 -15.16 -4.23 -43.44
C ALA A 75 -15.14 -3.41 -42.16
N PRO A 76 -13.97 -2.91 -41.67
CA PRO A 76 -13.91 -2.07 -40.53
C PRO A 76 -14.84 -0.88 -40.69
N ALA A 77 -15.82 -0.75 -39.81
CA ALA A 77 -16.64 0.47 -39.77
C ALA A 77 -15.71 1.68 -39.60
N ALA A 78 -15.99 2.77 -40.28
CA ALA A 78 -15.22 4.00 -40.22
C ALA A 78 -14.92 4.35 -38.76
N ALA A 79 -13.63 4.55 -38.45
CA ALA A 79 -13.17 4.79 -37.10
C ALA A 79 -13.99 5.92 -36.45
N ARG A 80 -14.82 5.59 -35.45
CA ARG A 80 -15.43 6.61 -34.61
C ARG A 80 -14.30 7.45 -34.03
N LYS A 81 -14.38 8.77 -34.14
CA LYS A 81 -13.48 9.68 -33.41
C LYS A 81 -13.48 9.24 -31.96
N ILE A 82 -12.34 8.76 -31.46
CA ILE A 82 -12.16 8.49 -30.04
C ILE A 82 -12.24 9.86 -29.37
N ILE A 83 -13.37 10.16 -28.76
CA ILE A 83 -13.51 11.33 -27.90
C ILE A 83 -12.66 10.97 -26.67
N ILE A 84 -11.47 11.52 -26.58
CA ILE A 84 -10.63 11.41 -25.38
C ILE A 84 -11.28 12.35 -24.35
N GLU A 85 -12.13 11.78 -23.51
CA GLU A 85 -12.70 12.53 -22.40
C GLU A 85 -11.59 13.07 -21.50
N LYS A 86 -11.67 14.36 -21.18
CA LYS A 86 -10.70 15.00 -20.28
C LYS A 86 -10.78 14.35 -18.90
N PRO A 87 -9.65 14.12 -18.21
CA PRO A 87 -9.66 13.63 -16.85
C PRO A 87 -10.42 14.60 -15.94
N SER A 88 -11.20 14.06 -15.01
CA SER A 88 -11.77 14.83 -13.90
C SER A 88 -10.74 15.03 -12.80
N TYR A 89 -10.93 16.08 -12.00
CA TYR A 89 -10.07 16.40 -10.86
C TYR A 89 -10.94 16.68 -9.65
N THR A 90 -10.42 16.35 -8.48
CA THR A 90 -11.07 16.70 -7.21
C THR A 90 -10.68 18.10 -6.78
N GLU A 91 -11.65 18.86 -6.25
CA GLU A 91 -11.41 20.22 -5.76
C GLU A 91 -10.47 20.22 -4.56
N PRO A 92 -9.52 21.17 -4.47
CA PRO A 92 -8.53 21.23 -3.40
C PRO A 92 -9.13 21.28 -1.98
N ASP A 93 -10.29 21.90 -1.83
CA ASP A 93 -10.93 22.03 -0.51
C ASP A 93 -11.47 20.69 0.03
N ILE A 94 -11.81 19.76 -0.84
CA ILE A 94 -12.20 18.39 -0.45
C ILE A 94 -10.97 17.66 0.13
N LEU A 95 -9.81 17.78 -0.51
CA LEU A 95 -8.57 17.24 0.03
C LEU A 95 -8.23 17.89 1.36
N LYS A 96 -8.18 19.24 1.42
CA LYS A 96 -7.86 19.99 2.66
C LYS A 96 -8.78 19.61 3.81
N GLY A 97 -10.08 19.52 3.57
CA GLY A 97 -11.07 19.12 4.57
C GLY A 97 -10.85 17.73 5.15
N SER A 98 -10.16 16.85 4.42
CA SER A 98 -9.83 15.50 4.88
C SER A 98 -8.52 15.42 5.69
N LEU A 99 -7.65 16.45 5.65
CA LEU A 99 -6.36 16.46 6.35
C LEU A 99 -6.50 16.77 7.85
N GLN A 100 -7.45 16.12 8.50
CA GLN A 100 -7.78 16.26 9.92
C GLN A 100 -8.41 14.97 10.44
N GLY A 101 -8.78 14.92 11.73
CA GLY A 101 -9.43 13.74 12.33
C GLY A 101 -8.49 12.54 12.44
N TYR A 102 -7.20 12.77 12.55
CA TYR A 102 -6.18 11.71 12.56
C TYR A 102 -6.25 10.83 13.80
N GLU A 103 -6.83 11.34 14.89
CA GLU A 103 -7.10 10.57 16.12
C GLU A 103 -8.13 9.45 15.89
N GLN A 104 -8.98 9.59 14.88
CA GLN A 104 -9.98 8.60 14.50
C GLN A 104 -9.48 7.66 13.36
N ASN A 105 -8.39 8.02 12.65
CA ASN A 105 -7.90 7.26 11.53
C ASN A 105 -7.16 6.00 11.98
N ASN A 106 -7.70 4.84 11.66
CA ASN A 106 -7.18 3.55 12.12
C ASN A 106 -5.74 3.28 11.66
N PHE A 107 -5.42 3.58 10.41
CA PHE A 107 -4.07 3.38 9.88
C PHE A 107 -3.07 4.37 10.49
N ILE A 108 -3.47 5.63 10.63
CA ILE A 108 -2.62 6.66 11.21
C ILE A 108 -2.32 6.35 12.68
N GLN A 109 -3.32 5.90 13.43
CA GLN A 109 -3.11 5.49 14.83
C GLN A 109 -2.17 4.29 14.95
N TYR A 110 -2.27 3.33 14.02
CA TYR A 110 -1.29 2.25 13.92
C TYR A 110 0.13 2.79 13.67
N LEU A 111 0.28 3.71 12.70
CA LEU A 111 1.58 4.32 12.41
C LEU A 111 2.14 5.10 13.62
N ILE A 112 1.29 5.87 14.31
CA ILE A 112 1.70 6.63 15.51
C ILE A 112 2.20 5.68 16.60
N GLY A 113 1.49 4.57 16.83
CA GLY A 113 1.92 3.56 17.79
C GLY A 113 3.26 2.92 17.45
N ARG A 114 3.60 2.81 16.16
CA ARG A 114 4.83 2.16 15.68
C ARG A 114 6.01 3.12 15.53
N PHE A 115 5.78 4.35 15.07
CA PHE A 115 6.84 5.29 14.65
C PHE A 115 6.86 6.60 15.45
N GLY A 116 5.88 6.83 16.31
CA GLY A 116 5.72 8.08 17.04
C GLY A 116 5.07 9.20 16.22
N VAL A 117 4.53 10.18 16.94
CA VAL A 117 3.69 11.25 16.37
C VAL A 117 4.45 12.12 15.37
N GLN A 118 5.67 12.53 15.71
CA GLN A 118 6.44 13.49 14.91
C GLN A 118 6.79 12.92 13.53
N GLN A 119 7.30 11.69 13.45
CA GLN A 119 7.67 11.05 12.18
C GLN A 119 6.42 10.81 11.31
N VAL A 120 5.31 10.42 11.95
CA VAL A 120 4.05 10.19 11.25
C VAL A 120 3.49 11.51 10.71
N GLN A 121 3.47 12.59 11.48
CA GLN A 121 3.02 13.90 10.98
C GLN A 121 3.80 14.37 9.76
N GLN A 122 5.12 14.18 9.74
CA GLN A 122 5.96 14.52 8.59
C GLN A 122 5.58 13.71 7.34
N VAL A 123 5.35 12.41 7.49
CA VAL A 123 4.97 11.57 6.36
C VAL A 123 3.55 11.84 5.89
N LEU A 124 2.61 12.10 6.79
CA LEU A 124 1.23 12.45 6.45
C LEU A 124 1.15 13.75 5.66
N SER A 125 1.89 14.79 6.11
CA SER A 125 1.98 16.07 5.40
C SER A 125 2.61 15.89 4.01
N ARG A 126 3.69 15.10 3.92
CA ARG A 126 4.40 14.83 2.66
C ARG A 126 3.50 14.14 1.64
N TYR A 127 2.72 13.14 2.05
CA TYR A 127 1.89 12.34 1.15
C TYR A 127 0.44 12.82 1.04
N ALA A 128 0.07 13.87 1.78
CA ALA A 128 -1.30 14.37 1.84
C ALA A 128 -2.32 13.26 2.17
N VAL A 129 -2.08 12.52 3.26
CA VAL A 129 -2.97 11.43 3.69
C VAL A 129 -4.17 12.00 4.42
N GLY A 130 -5.38 11.63 4.00
CA GLY A 130 -6.63 12.11 4.57
C GLY A 130 -7.35 11.08 5.45
N THR A 131 -8.35 11.56 6.17
CA THR A 131 -9.28 10.76 6.98
C THR A 131 -10.71 10.97 6.49
N THR A 132 -11.53 9.93 6.53
CA THR A 132 -12.97 10.05 6.24
C THR A 132 -13.68 10.79 7.38
N ASP A 133 -14.62 11.67 7.04
CA ASP A 133 -15.47 12.32 8.03
C ASP A 133 -16.41 11.31 8.70
N ALA A 134 -16.20 11.03 9.98
CA ALA A 134 -16.97 10.04 10.74
C ALA A 134 -18.49 10.33 10.75
N LYS A 135 -18.90 11.60 10.63
CA LYS A 135 -20.31 12.01 10.59
C LYS A 135 -20.95 11.75 9.23
N ALA A 136 -20.15 11.87 8.17
CA ALA A 136 -20.61 11.77 6.78
C ALA A 136 -20.61 10.34 6.23
N VAL A 137 -19.84 9.41 6.83
CA VAL A 137 -19.68 8.04 6.31
C VAL A 137 -20.51 7.01 7.08
N TYR A 138 -20.75 5.84 6.47
CA TYR A 138 -21.28 4.68 7.17
C TYR A 138 -20.30 4.20 8.25
N GLU A 139 -20.81 3.61 9.32
CA GLU A 139 -20.03 3.18 10.50
C GLU A 139 -18.77 2.38 10.12
N ARG A 140 -18.90 1.41 9.22
CA ARG A 140 -17.80 0.58 8.73
C ARG A 140 -16.65 1.37 8.05
N TRP A 141 -16.89 2.63 7.65
CA TRP A 141 -15.91 3.52 7.03
C TRP A 141 -15.41 4.62 7.96
N GLN A 142 -15.88 4.66 9.20
CA GLN A 142 -15.34 5.59 10.19
C GLN A 142 -13.87 5.27 10.46
N GLY A 143 -13.04 6.29 10.51
CA GLY A 143 -11.60 6.15 10.68
C GLY A 143 -10.85 5.54 9.48
N ALA A 144 -11.48 5.47 8.31
CA ALA A 144 -10.82 5.02 7.10
C ALA A 144 -9.83 6.07 6.58
N THR A 145 -8.81 5.59 5.87
CA THR A 145 -7.74 6.40 5.30
C THR A 145 -8.07 6.78 3.86
N ILE A 146 -7.81 8.04 3.49
CA ILE A 146 -7.89 8.50 2.11
C ILE A 146 -6.48 8.72 1.59
N PHE A 147 -6.07 7.93 0.59
CA PHE A 147 -4.81 8.08 -0.12
C PHE A 147 -5.03 8.94 -1.37
N TRP A 148 -4.64 10.21 -1.29
CA TRP A 148 -4.82 11.15 -2.38
C TRP A 148 -3.81 10.95 -3.49
N GLN A 149 -4.28 10.77 -4.70
CA GLN A 149 -3.45 10.73 -5.90
C GLN A 149 -3.34 12.15 -6.46
N ILE A 150 -2.19 12.76 -6.25
CA ILE A 150 -1.85 14.11 -6.72
C ILE A 150 -0.76 13.94 -7.77
N ASP A 151 -1.00 14.40 -8.99
CA ASP A 151 -0.04 14.26 -10.08
C ASP A 151 1.13 15.25 -9.98
N LYS A 152 2.13 15.08 -10.83
CA LYS A 152 3.33 15.91 -10.90
C LYS A 152 3.04 17.41 -11.14
N ALA A 153 1.88 17.74 -11.73
CA ALA A 153 1.41 19.09 -11.92
C ALA A 153 0.65 19.67 -10.71
N GLY A 154 0.44 18.87 -9.66
CA GLY A 154 -0.34 19.25 -8.47
C GLY A 154 -1.85 19.07 -8.63
N LYS A 155 -2.33 18.43 -9.71
CA LYS A 155 -3.75 18.15 -9.91
C LYS A 155 -4.17 16.93 -9.11
N ILE A 156 -5.29 17.03 -8.36
CA ILE A 156 -5.81 15.95 -7.53
C ILE A 156 -6.66 15.04 -8.41
N ARG A 157 -6.15 13.84 -8.69
CA ARG A 157 -6.79 12.84 -9.56
C ARG A 157 -7.94 12.10 -8.88
N GLY A 158 -7.86 11.95 -7.56
CA GLY A 158 -8.86 11.28 -6.73
C GLY A 158 -8.27 10.79 -5.42
N GLY A 159 -9.11 10.39 -4.49
CA GLY A 159 -8.72 9.81 -3.21
C GLY A 159 -9.18 8.35 -3.12
N LYS A 160 -8.26 7.41 -2.95
CA LYS A 160 -8.56 5.99 -2.70
C LYS A 160 -8.84 5.81 -1.21
N VAL A 161 -10.02 5.30 -0.88
CA VAL A 161 -10.49 5.11 0.49
C VAL A 161 -10.31 3.66 0.89
N MET A 162 -9.60 3.42 1.99
CA MET A 162 -9.31 2.09 2.50
C MET A 162 -9.45 2.03 4.02
N GLN A 163 -9.96 0.91 4.51
CA GLN A 163 -10.08 0.64 5.94
C GLN A 163 -8.97 -0.29 6.43
N TYR A 164 -8.48 -0.01 7.62
CA TYR A 164 -7.41 -0.77 8.27
C TYR A 164 -7.77 -1.13 9.70
N ASN A 165 -7.15 -2.18 10.20
CA ASN A 165 -7.18 -2.52 11.60
C ASN A 165 -6.20 -1.61 12.37
N ARG A 166 -6.69 -0.93 13.41
CA ARG A 166 -5.95 0.05 14.21
C ARG A 166 -4.74 -0.54 14.94
N HIS A 167 -4.80 -1.82 15.29
CA HIS A 167 -3.76 -2.48 16.09
C HIS A 167 -2.71 -3.19 15.23
N THR A 168 -3.12 -3.75 14.10
CA THR A 168 -2.24 -4.56 13.25
C THR A 168 -1.75 -3.85 12.00
N GLY A 169 -2.35 -2.72 11.62
CA GLY A 169 -2.08 -2.02 10.36
C GLY A 169 -2.44 -2.83 9.12
N LYS A 170 -3.12 -3.97 9.27
CA LYS A 170 -3.57 -4.80 8.14
C LYS A 170 -4.85 -4.21 7.55
N ARG A 171 -4.96 -4.28 6.22
CA ARG A 171 -6.18 -3.87 5.51
C ARG A 171 -7.36 -4.73 5.97
N ASP A 172 -8.50 -4.11 6.17
CA ASP A 172 -9.77 -4.83 6.32
C ASP A 172 -10.17 -5.41 4.96
N LYS A 173 -10.05 -6.74 4.82
CA LYS A 173 -10.37 -7.47 3.58
C LYS A 173 -11.87 -7.64 3.35
N ALA A 174 -12.71 -7.38 4.37
CA ALA A 174 -14.17 -7.41 4.24
C ALA A 174 -14.71 -6.18 3.48
N LEU A 175 -13.89 -5.12 3.36
CA LEU A 175 -14.23 -3.91 2.65
C LEU A 175 -13.35 -3.74 1.42
N ASP A 176 -13.97 -3.76 0.24
CA ASP A 176 -13.26 -3.42 -0.99
C ASP A 176 -12.90 -1.93 -1.00
N PRO A 177 -11.69 -1.57 -1.52
CA PRO A 177 -11.33 -0.18 -1.68
C PRO A 177 -12.36 0.61 -2.48
N THR A 178 -12.66 1.84 -2.05
CA THR A 178 -13.54 2.74 -2.78
C THR A 178 -12.85 4.06 -3.10
N TRP A 179 -13.54 4.98 -3.74
CA TRP A 179 -13.00 6.27 -4.16
C TRP A 179 -13.82 7.41 -3.57
N GLN A 180 -13.15 8.50 -3.24
CA GLN A 180 -13.78 9.66 -2.65
C GLN A 180 -14.94 10.22 -3.52
N HIS A 181 -14.80 10.23 -4.84
CA HIS A 181 -15.86 10.65 -5.77
C HIS A 181 -17.02 9.63 -5.90
N ALA A 182 -16.82 8.38 -5.44
CA ALA A 182 -17.88 7.37 -5.39
C ALA A 182 -18.60 7.36 -4.03
N SER A 183 -18.98 8.54 -3.55
CA SER A 183 -19.47 8.78 -2.19
C SER A 183 -20.65 7.91 -1.76
N HIS A 184 -21.52 7.50 -2.69
CA HIS A 184 -22.65 6.61 -2.37
C HIS A 184 -22.23 5.22 -1.86
N SER A 185 -20.99 4.78 -2.07
CA SER A 185 -20.49 3.48 -1.58
C SER A 185 -20.01 3.53 -0.12
N TYR A 186 -19.69 4.70 0.42
CA TYR A 186 -19.17 4.85 1.77
C TYR A 186 -19.75 6.05 2.55
N CYS A 187 -20.41 7.01 1.90
CA CYS A 187 -21.04 8.16 2.53
C CYS A 187 -22.54 7.94 2.77
N LYS A 188 -23.06 8.50 3.87
CA LYS A 188 -24.50 8.48 4.21
C LYS A 188 -25.33 9.34 3.26
N ASN A 189 -24.76 10.43 2.77
CA ASN A 189 -25.41 11.36 1.85
C ASN A 189 -24.97 11.08 0.42
N THR A 190 -25.93 10.75 -0.44
CA THR A 190 -25.70 10.42 -1.87
C THR A 190 -25.52 11.64 -2.77
N ILE A 191 -25.66 12.87 -2.25
CA ILE A 191 -25.63 14.12 -3.02
C ILE A 191 -24.23 14.39 -3.64
N ALA A 192 -23.18 13.76 -3.12
CA ALA A 192 -21.80 14.02 -3.55
C ALA A 192 -21.27 13.05 -4.61
N LYS A 193 -22.09 12.14 -5.16
CA LYS A 193 -21.66 11.33 -6.31
C LYS A 193 -21.51 12.25 -7.51
N GLN A 194 -20.28 12.40 -7.99
CA GLN A 194 -20.01 13.09 -9.24
C GLN A 194 -20.29 12.12 -10.40
N ASP A 195 -21.52 12.14 -10.92
CA ASP A 195 -21.86 11.42 -12.14
C ASP A 195 -20.99 11.95 -13.30
N GLY A 196 -20.41 11.02 -14.05
CA GLY A 196 -19.49 11.36 -15.13
C GLY A 196 -18.05 11.68 -14.70
N TYR A 197 -17.66 11.37 -13.46
CA TYR A 197 -16.26 11.52 -13.05
C TYR A 197 -15.33 10.56 -13.82
N ASN A 198 -14.49 11.12 -14.69
CA ASN A 198 -13.50 10.37 -15.45
C ASN A 198 -12.20 10.25 -14.66
N LEU A 199 -12.11 9.21 -13.83
CA LEU A 199 -10.93 8.94 -13.00
C LEU A 199 -9.75 8.50 -13.87
N LYS A 200 -8.75 9.35 -14.01
CA LYS A 200 -7.46 9.02 -14.58
C LYS A 200 -6.41 8.98 -13.48
N GLN A 201 -6.12 7.80 -12.96
CA GLN A 201 -5.19 7.61 -11.85
C GLN A 201 -3.75 8.03 -12.21
N CYS A 202 -3.01 8.53 -11.21
CA CYS A 202 -1.56 8.68 -11.20
C CYS A 202 -0.94 7.81 -10.09
N PHE A 203 0.39 7.83 -9.93
CA PHE A 203 1.00 7.20 -8.77
C PHE A 203 0.61 7.92 -7.48
N PHE A 204 0.35 7.19 -6.41
CA PHE A 204 0.35 7.80 -5.09
C PHE A 204 1.75 8.31 -4.76
N GLY A 205 1.86 9.56 -4.29
CA GLY A 205 3.14 10.23 -4.06
C GLY A 205 3.77 10.87 -5.32
N GLU A 206 3.12 10.86 -6.49
CA GLU A 206 3.67 11.39 -7.74
C GLU A 206 4.08 12.87 -7.66
N HIS A 207 3.35 13.68 -6.91
CA HIS A 207 3.66 15.09 -6.67
C HIS A 207 5.03 15.33 -6.01
N LEU A 208 5.59 14.32 -5.31
CA LEU A 208 6.90 14.38 -4.65
C LEU A 208 8.06 14.36 -5.63
N ILE A 209 7.81 14.04 -6.90
CA ILE A 209 8.82 14.00 -7.96
C ILE A 209 9.26 15.42 -8.35
N LYS A 210 8.35 16.40 -8.24
CA LYS A 210 8.60 17.77 -8.68
C LYS A 210 9.73 18.41 -7.87
N GLY A 211 10.81 18.84 -8.55
CA GLY A 211 11.95 19.47 -7.91
C GLY A 211 12.82 18.56 -7.04
N ASN A 212 12.58 17.24 -7.07
CA ASN A 212 13.32 16.27 -6.27
C ASN A 212 14.14 15.33 -7.18
N THR A 213 15.43 15.21 -6.91
CA THR A 213 16.37 14.42 -7.71
C THR A 213 16.65 13.02 -7.19
N LYS A 214 16.15 12.67 -5.98
CA LYS A 214 16.31 11.33 -5.40
C LYS A 214 15.84 10.24 -6.36
N PRO A 215 16.44 9.04 -6.33
CA PRO A 215 15.93 7.89 -7.08
C PRO A 215 14.51 7.56 -6.62
N ILE A 216 13.75 6.98 -7.54
CA ILE A 216 12.33 6.62 -7.31
C ILE A 216 12.25 5.14 -7.00
N ALA A 217 11.54 4.79 -5.94
CA ALA A 217 11.15 3.43 -5.63
C ALA A 217 9.63 3.29 -5.78
N ILE A 218 9.18 2.23 -6.46
CA ILE A 218 7.75 1.99 -6.69
C ILE A 218 7.35 0.67 -6.04
N VAL A 219 6.29 0.70 -5.23
CA VAL A 219 5.64 -0.45 -4.59
C VAL A 219 4.20 -0.61 -5.07
N GLU A 220 3.55 -1.73 -4.73
CA GLU A 220 2.16 -1.96 -5.12
C GLU A 220 1.19 -1.11 -4.31
N SER A 221 1.31 -1.08 -2.98
CA SER A 221 0.34 -0.47 -2.08
C SER A 221 0.78 0.88 -1.51
N GLU A 222 -0.19 1.74 -1.26
CA GLU A 222 0.00 3.06 -0.64
C GLU A 222 0.54 2.94 0.80
N LYS A 223 0.07 1.92 1.55
CA LYS A 223 0.58 1.58 2.89
C LYS A 223 2.08 1.32 2.85
N THR A 224 2.51 0.48 1.92
CA THR A 224 3.91 0.09 1.76
C THR A 224 4.79 1.29 1.39
N ALA A 225 4.31 2.19 0.51
CA ALA A 225 5.04 3.42 0.17
C ALA A 225 5.26 4.32 1.39
N ILE A 226 4.24 4.52 2.22
CA ILE A 226 4.34 5.32 3.45
C ILE A 226 5.33 4.68 4.42
N ILE A 227 5.19 3.39 4.73
CA ILE A 227 6.05 2.68 5.67
C ILE A 227 7.49 2.68 5.14
N ALA A 228 7.72 2.31 3.88
CA ALA A 228 9.06 2.30 3.31
C ALA A 228 9.75 3.68 3.33
N SER A 229 8.98 4.77 3.20
CA SER A 229 9.53 6.12 3.28
C SER A 229 10.05 6.51 4.67
N LEU A 230 9.58 5.84 5.72
CA LEU A 230 10.06 6.02 7.10
C LEU A 230 11.36 5.27 7.37
N TYR A 231 11.58 4.14 6.70
CA TYR A 231 12.80 3.33 6.83
C TYR A 231 13.90 3.75 5.85
N LEU A 232 13.52 4.08 4.62
CA LEU A 232 14.44 4.29 3.50
C LEU A 232 14.20 5.67 2.85
N PRO A 233 14.49 6.77 3.57
CA PRO A 233 14.19 8.14 3.13
C PRO A 233 15.06 8.63 1.96
N MET A 234 16.05 7.84 1.51
CA MET A 234 16.88 8.13 0.34
C MET A 234 16.12 8.01 -0.98
N PHE A 235 14.94 7.38 -1.01
CA PHE A 235 14.10 7.27 -2.20
C PHE A 235 12.89 8.21 -2.14
N ILE A 236 12.34 8.52 -3.31
CA ILE A 236 10.96 8.97 -3.46
C ILE A 236 10.10 7.70 -3.60
N TRP A 237 9.32 7.37 -2.59
CA TRP A 237 8.46 6.20 -2.62
C TRP A 237 7.12 6.53 -3.27
N LEU A 238 6.77 5.75 -4.30
CA LEU A 238 5.49 5.84 -5.01
C LEU A 238 4.72 4.53 -4.87
N ALA A 239 3.39 4.60 -4.96
CA ALA A 239 2.60 3.38 -5.07
C ALA A 239 1.81 3.33 -6.38
N ALA A 240 1.79 2.15 -7.00
CA ALA A 240 1.05 1.88 -8.22
C ALA A 240 -0.47 1.69 -7.98
N GLY A 241 -0.87 1.36 -6.74
CA GLY A 241 -2.25 1.07 -6.37
C GLY A 241 -2.66 -0.39 -6.57
N GLY A 242 -1.70 -1.29 -6.77
CA GLY A 242 -1.82 -2.73 -6.96
C GLY A 242 -0.97 -3.23 -8.14
N LYS A 243 -0.86 -4.55 -8.30
CA LYS A 243 -0.01 -5.19 -9.33
C LYS A 243 -0.29 -4.73 -10.75
N ASP A 244 -1.55 -4.43 -11.08
CA ASP A 244 -1.97 -3.98 -12.42
C ASP A 244 -1.83 -2.46 -12.58
N GLY A 245 -1.67 -1.73 -11.47
CA GLY A 245 -1.55 -0.29 -11.44
C GLY A 245 -0.26 0.26 -12.06
N LEU A 246 0.80 -0.53 -12.19
CA LEU A 246 2.00 -0.19 -12.94
C LEU A 246 1.71 -0.32 -14.44
N ASN A 247 1.43 0.79 -15.12
CA ASN A 247 1.05 0.83 -16.54
C ASN A 247 1.75 1.99 -17.27
N ALA A 248 1.70 1.95 -18.61
CA ALA A 248 2.38 2.91 -19.46
C ALA A 248 2.00 4.38 -19.21
N ASP A 249 0.73 4.67 -18.88
CA ASP A 249 0.29 6.04 -18.64
C ASP A 249 0.90 6.61 -17.33
N LYS A 250 0.88 5.86 -16.24
CA LYS A 250 1.52 6.27 -14.99
C LYS A 250 3.04 6.38 -15.14
N CYS A 251 3.66 5.43 -15.86
CA CYS A 251 5.12 5.41 -16.05
C CYS A 251 5.65 6.65 -16.82
N LYS A 252 4.82 7.39 -17.56
CA LYS A 252 5.21 8.66 -18.17
C LYS A 252 5.70 9.68 -17.14
N ALA A 253 5.14 9.68 -15.92
CA ALA A 253 5.53 10.63 -14.87
C ALA A 253 6.98 10.43 -14.37
N VAL A 254 7.50 9.21 -14.46
CA VAL A 254 8.84 8.81 -13.98
C VAL A 254 9.83 8.60 -15.11
N GLN A 255 9.46 8.91 -16.35
CA GLN A 255 10.33 8.77 -17.51
C GLN A 255 11.62 9.62 -17.36
N GLY A 256 12.76 9.06 -17.71
CA GLY A 256 14.06 9.70 -17.56
C GLY A 256 14.62 9.73 -16.13
N ARG A 257 13.95 9.10 -15.17
CA ARG A 257 14.41 8.99 -13.77
C ARG A 257 14.99 7.61 -13.46
N LYS A 258 15.86 7.54 -12.47
CA LYS A 258 16.31 6.26 -11.90
C LYS A 258 15.13 5.65 -11.11
N VAL A 259 14.62 4.50 -11.56
CA VAL A 259 13.45 3.83 -10.98
C VAL A 259 13.81 2.40 -10.58
N VAL A 260 13.45 2.03 -9.35
CA VAL A 260 13.55 0.65 -8.83
C VAL A 260 12.16 0.19 -8.41
N LEU A 261 11.76 -0.99 -8.85
CA LEU A 261 10.51 -1.62 -8.47
C LEU A 261 10.72 -2.55 -7.28
N TYR A 262 9.81 -2.49 -6.31
CA TYR A 262 9.72 -3.38 -5.16
C TYR A 262 8.33 -4.04 -5.13
N PRO A 263 8.13 -5.10 -5.94
CA PRO A 263 6.85 -5.80 -6.01
C PRO A 263 6.56 -6.59 -4.73
N ASP A 264 5.28 -6.90 -4.53
CA ASP A 264 4.87 -7.92 -3.58
C ASP A 264 5.36 -9.31 -4.07
N LEU A 265 5.57 -10.25 -3.15
CA LEU A 265 6.10 -11.58 -3.44
C LEU A 265 5.18 -12.41 -4.33
N GLY A 266 5.76 -13.39 -5.00
CA GLY A 266 5.05 -14.36 -5.84
C GLY A 266 4.47 -13.70 -7.11
N LYS A 267 3.16 -13.76 -7.30
CA LYS A 267 2.49 -13.24 -8.52
C LYS A 267 2.73 -11.76 -8.79
N GLY A 268 2.93 -10.95 -7.77
CA GLY A 268 3.31 -9.54 -7.90
C GLY A 268 4.66 -9.41 -8.58
N PHE A 269 5.65 -10.16 -8.09
CA PHE A 269 7.00 -10.18 -8.66
C PHE A 269 7.02 -10.63 -10.12
N GLU A 270 6.35 -11.74 -10.46
CA GLU A 270 6.28 -12.26 -11.83
C GLU A 270 5.75 -11.21 -12.82
N VAL A 271 4.64 -10.57 -12.48
CA VAL A 271 4.02 -9.54 -13.32
C VAL A 271 4.93 -8.33 -13.47
N TRP A 272 5.55 -7.88 -12.38
CA TRP A 272 6.37 -6.69 -12.41
C TRP A 272 7.75 -6.93 -13.05
N GLN A 273 8.26 -8.15 -13.04
CA GLN A 273 9.48 -8.50 -13.76
C GLN A 273 9.31 -8.30 -15.28
N VAL A 274 8.14 -8.65 -15.83
CA VAL A 274 7.83 -8.40 -17.25
C VAL A 274 7.70 -6.89 -17.50
N LYS A 275 7.01 -6.17 -16.63
CA LYS A 275 6.82 -4.71 -16.74
C LYS A 275 8.14 -3.94 -16.57
N ALA A 276 9.02 -4.39 -15.68
CA ALA A 276 10.35 -3.81 -15.51
C ALA A 276 11.15 -3.80 -16.81
N LYS A 277 11.18 -4.95 -17.50
CA LYS A 277 11.82 -5.07 -18.82
C LYS A 277 11.16 -4.18 -19.87
N LEU A 278 9.82 -4.10 -19.88
CA LEU A 278 9.06 -3.27 -20.83
C LEU A 278 9.34 -1.78 -20.67
N PHE A 279 9.47 -1.29 -19.42
CA PHE A 279 9.64 0.13 -19.12
C PHE A 279 11.10 0.54 -18.91
N GLY A 280 12.05 -0.40 -18.92
CA GLY A 280 13.47 -0.14 -18.68
C GLY A 280 13.76 0.23 -17.22
N PHE A 281 13.01 -0.33 -16.26
CA PHE A 281 13.20 -0.09 -14.84
C PHE A 281 14.02 -1.22 -14.19
N ALA A 282 14.78 -0.88 -13.16
CA ALA A 282 15.36 -1.88 -12.28
C ALA A 282 14.25 -2.52 -11.42
N ILE A 283 14.45 -3.77 -11.00
CA ILE A 283 13.57 -4.48 -10.09
C ILE A 283 14.40 -5.14 -9.00
N SER A 284 13.97 -5.00 -7.75
CA SER A 284 14.57 -5.71 -6.63
C SER A 284 13.99 -7.12 -6.54
N ASP A 285 14.84 -8.11 -6.62
CA ASP A 285 14.53 -9.53 -6.43
C ASP A 285 14.92 -10.04 -5.04
N LEU A 286 15.37 -9.12 -4.16
CA LEU A 286 15.95 -9.48 -2.89
C LEU A 286 14.96 -10.23 -1.98
N LEU A 287 13.73 -9.73 -1.87
CA LEU A 287 12.68 -10.42 -1.11
C LEU A 287 12.36 -11.77 -1.75
N GLU A 288 12.20 -11.82 -3.07
CA GLU A 288 11.89 -13.05 -3.79
C GLU A 288 12.94 -14.15 -3.60
N ARG A 289 14.23 -13.78 -3.56
CA ARG A 289 15.34 -14.74 -3.30
C ARG A 289 15.41 -15.21 -1.85
N LYS A 290 14.93 -14.43 -0.89
CA LYS A 290 15.05 -14.71 0.56
C LYS A 290 13.79 -15.30 1.16
N ALA A 291 12.64 -15.07 0.55
CA ALA A 291 11.35 -15.50 1.06
C ALA A 291 11.18 -17.03 0.99
N THR A 292 10.52 -17.57 2.01
CA THR A 292 10.03 -18.95 2.03
C THR A 292 8.84 -19.10 1.07
N ASP A 293 8.51 -20.34 0.71
CA ASP A 293 7.34 -20.61 -0.15
C ASP A 293 6.01 -20.20 0.50
N ALA A 294 5.93 -20.25 1.83
CA ALA A 294 4.77 -19.78 2.58
C ALA A 294 4.60 -18.25 2.43
N GLU A 295 5.67 -17.47 2.62
CA GLU A 295 5.65 -16.02 2.46
C GLU A 295 5.32 -15.59 1.03
N LYS A 296 5.79 -16.34 0.01
CA LYS A 296 5.43 -16.11 -1.39
C LYS A 296 3.95 -16.40 -1.65
N THR A 297 3.43 -17.46 -1.04
CA THR A 297 2.00 -17.82 -1.14
C THR A 297 1.12 -16.76 -0.48
N ASP A 298 1.54 -16.23 0.67
CA ASP A 298 0.85 -15.17 1.39
C ASP A 298 0.98 -13.80 0.71
N GLY A 299 1.96 -13.66 -0.21
CA GLY A 299 2.19 -12.43 -0.97
C GLY A 299 2.64 -11.28 -0.08
N LEU A 300 3.62 -11.54 0.82
CA LEU A 300 4.15 -10.50 1.69
C LEU A 300 4.77 -9.36 0.88
N ASP A 301 4.68 -8.16 1.42
CA ASP A 301 5.21 -6.94 0.81
C ASP A 301 6.47 -6.42 1.55
N LEU A 302 7.10 -5.40 0.99
CA LEU A 302 8.29 -4.78 1.61
C LEU A 302 8.00 -4.25 3.02
N ALA A 303 6.80 -3.74 3.30
CA ALA A 303 6.45 -3.24 4.63
C ALA A 303 6.38 -4.36 5.66
N ASP A 304 5.93 -5.57 5.28
CA ASP A 304 5.86 -6.71 6.19
C ASP A 304 7.25 -7.11 6.70
N TYR A 305 8.29 -6.97 5.86
CA TYR A 305 9.69 -7.18 6.26
C TYR A 305 10.25 -6.01 7.07
N LEU A 306 10.06 -4.76 6.60
CA LEU A 306 10.58 -3.58 7.29
C LEU A 306 10.02 -3.45 8.72
N LEU A 307 8.77 -3.80 8.94
CA LEU A 307 8.12 -3.73 10.25
C LEU A 307 8.69 -4.70 11.30
N GLN A 308 9.54 -5.64 10.89
CA GLN A 308 10.27 -6.52 11.83
C GLN A 308 11.46 -5.82 12.51
N TYR A 309 11.86 -4.63 12.03
CA TYR A 309 13.03 -3.86 12.48
C TYR A 309 12.62 -2.48 13.00
N GLU A 310 13.54 -1.85 13.72
CA GLU A 310 13.39 -0.44 14.08
C GLU A 310 13.93 0.47 12.96
N PRO A 311 13.29 1.61 12.66
CA PRO A 311 13.76 2.53 11.61
C PRO A 311 15.20 3.02 11.84
N SER A 312 15.64 3.16 13.10
CA SER A 312 17.00 3.55 13.46
C SER A 312 18.09 2.61 12.94
N GLU A 313 17.75 1.35 12.72
CA GLU A 313 18.68 0.36 12.14
C GLU A 313 19.02 0.66 10.68
N PHE A 314 18.18 1.42 10.00
CA PHE A 314 18.36 1.81 8.59
C PHE A 314 18.91 3.22 8.41
N ILE A 315 18.60 4.14 9.33
CA ILE A 315 18.94 5.57 9.20
C ILE A 315 20.37 5.88 9.67
N ASN A 316 20.90 5.12 10.63
CA ASN A 316 22.22 5.34 11.23
C ASN A 316 23.38 4.68 10.48
N GLN A 317 23.16 4.13 9.28
CA GLN A 317 24.28 3.66 8.46
C GLN A 317 25.04 4.85 7.88
N PRO A 318 26.40 4.85 7.86
CA PRO A 318 27.18 5.94 7.31
C PRO A 318 26.75 6.21 5.87
N GLN A 319 26.36 7.46 5.60
CA GLN A 319 26.11 7.90 4.22
C GLN A 319 27.39 7.63 3.43
N LEU A 320 27.26 6.98 2.28
CA LEU A 320 28.37 6.88 1.33
C LEU A 320 28.94 8.28 1.07
N PRO A 321 30.27 8.43 1.01
CA PRO A 321 30.89 9.72 0.78
C PRO A 321 30.28 10.40 -0.45
N ALA A 322 30.07 11.69 -0.34
CA ALA A 322 29.54 12.55 -1.40
C ALA A 322 30.59 12.83 -2.52
N ASP A 323 31.53 11.91 -2.74
CA ASP A 323 32.60 12.08 -3.69
C ASP A 323 32.17 11.61 -5.06
N GLY A 324 32.08 12.60 -5.93
CA GLY A 324 31.64 12.77 -7.29
C GLY A 324 32.18 11.84 -8.38
N GLU A 325 32.16 10.53 -8.20
CA GLU A 325 32.26 9.64 -9.36
C GLU A 325 30.88 9.04 -9.71
N PRO A 326 30.50 9.03 -10.99
CA PRO A 326 29.23 8.43 -11.40
C PRO A 326 29.34 6.92 -11.23
N ILE A 327 28.80 6.41 -10.13
CA ILE A 327 28.60 4.97 -9.96
C ILE A 327 27.67 4.51 -11.09
N PRO A 328 28.05 3.50 -11.90
CA PRO A 328 27.13 2.95 -12.89
C PRO A 328 25.80 2.62 -12.24
N ALA A 329 24.70 3.07 -12.85
CA ALA A 329 23.36 3.10 -12.25
C ALA A 329 22.91 1.75 -11.62
N VAL A 330 23.44 0.64 -12.13
CA VAL A 330 23.14 -0.74 -11.67
C VAL A 330 23.85 -1.05 -10.35
N GLN A 331 25.09 -0.62 -10.16
CA GLN A 331 25.86 -0.94 -8.93
C GLN A 331 25.41 -0.10 -7.73
N ALA A 332 25.05 1.19 -7.93
CA ALA A 332 24.52 2.04 -6.86
C ALA A 332 23.12 1.59 -6.38
N GLN A 333 22.31 1.04 -7.30
CA GLN A 333 20.98 0.52 -6.97
C GLN A 333 21.02 -0.79 -6.19
N GLN A 334 22.05 -1.61 -6.44
CA GLN A 334 22.24 -2.88 -5.72
C GLN A 334 22.88 -2.70 -4.33
N GLN A 335 23.77 -1.71 -4.17
CA GLN A 335 24.51 -1.55 -2.92
C GLN A 335 23.70 -0.92 -1.78
N ALA A 336 22.84 0.07 -2.03
CA ALA A 336 22.09 0.72 -0.96
C ALA A 336 20.92 -0.15 -0.43
N PRO A 337 20.08 -0.76 -1.30
CA PRO A 337 19.09 -1.73 -0.85
C PRO A 337 19.71 -3.02 -0.32
N GLU A 338 20.81 -3.51 -0.93
CA GLU A 338 21.45 -4.74 -0.51
C GLU A 338 22.10 -4.65 0.88
N ARG A 339 22.70 -3.51 1.25
CA ARG A 339 23.25 -3.34 2.60
C ARG A 339 22.16 -3.35 3.66
N ASN A 340 21.07 -2.63 3.44
CA ASN A 340 19.95 -2.62 4.36
C ASN A 340 19.24 -3.97 4.41
N MET A 341 19.12 -4.62 3.25
CA MET A 341 18.51 -5.94 3.15
C MET A 341 19.45 -7.08 3.54
N ALA A 342 20.77 -6.88 3.55
CA ALA A 342 21.72 -7.84 4.12
C ALA A 342 21.63 -7.86 5.65
N ALA A 343 21.41 -6.72 6.30
CA ALA A 343 21.07 -6.66 7.72
C ALA A 343 19.76 -7.43 8.00
N LEU A 344 18.72 -7.22 7.18
CA LEU A 344 17.48 -7.97 7.20
C LEU A 344 17.74 -9.49 7.10
N ALA A 345 18.57 -9.92 6.15
CA ALA A 345 18.90 -11.32 5.91
C ALA A 345 19.75 -11.94 7.03
N ALA A 346 20.70 -11.21 7.60
CA ALA A 346 21.55 -11.69 8.70
C ALA A 346 20.73 -11.96 9.97
N THR A 347 19.73 -11.13 10.25
CA THR A 347 18.84 -11.30 11.42
C THR A 347 17.88 -12.49 11.24
N ILE A 348 17.42 -12.75 10.01
CA ILE A 348 16.58 -13.93 9.70
C ILE A 348 17.42 -15.23 9.84
N GLN A 349 18.72 -15.20 9.52
CA GLN A 349 19.62 -16.36 9.68
C GLN A 349 20.04 -16.62 11.14
N ALA A 350 19.93 -15.63 12.03
CA ALA A 350 20.25 -15.77 13.45
C ALA A 350 19.13 -16.40 14.29
N THR A 351 17.98 -16.70 13.71
CA THR A 351 16.90 -17.43 14.37
C THR A 351 16.95 -18.90 13.94
N PRO A 352 17.50 -19.84 14.74
CA PRO A 352 17.61 -21.23 14.34
C PRO A 352 16.25 -21.91 14.39
N ILE A 353 15.81 -22.37 13.23
CA ILE A 353 14.80 -23.45 13.15
C ILE A 353 15.57 -24.74 13.30
N THR A 354 15.78 -25.21 14.52
CA THR A 354 16.44 -26.49 14.80
C THR A 354 15.43 -27.63 14.78
N GLY A 355 15.61 -28.48 13.78
CA GLY A 355 15.31 -29.89 13.95
C GLY A 355 16.60 -30.64 14.27
N LYS A 356 16.59 -31.32 15.45
CA LYS A 356 17.44 -32.39 15.99
C LYS A 356 18.67 -32.00 16.81
N GLY A 357 18.52 -32.16 18.12
CA GLY A 357 19.31 -32.98 19.07
C GLY A 357 20.76 -32.58 19.29
N SER A 358 21.00 -31.79 20.30
CA SER A 358 22.11 -31.93 21.25
C SER A 358 21.79 -31.12 22.51
N GLN A 359 22.29 -31.55 23.66
CA GLN A 359 21.91 -31.13 25.01
C GLN A 359 22.01 -29.61 25.24
N PRO A 360 21.16 -29.02 26.11
CA PRO A 360 21.12 -27.59 26.31
C PRO A 360 22.29 -27.09 27.17
N GLU A 361 23.02 -26.08 26.66
CA GLU A 361 23.70 -25.12 27.52
C GLU A 361 22.64 -24.25 28.24
N PRO A 362 22.93 -23.80 29.48
CA PRO A 362 21.92 -23.08 30.26
C PRO A 362 21.54 -21.74 29.59
N GLU A 363 20.27 -21.59 29.28
CA GLU A 363 19.69 -20.31 28.85
C GLU A 363 19.96 -19.21 29.89
N PRO A 364 20.22 -17.96 29.46
CA PRO A 364 20.16 -16.82 30.36
C PRO A 364 18.72 -16.73 30.87
N GLN A 365 18.54 -16.81 32.17
CA GLN A 365 17.26 -16.77 32.87
C GLN A 365 16.46 -15.54 32.42
N GLN A 366 15.34 -15.78 31.72
CA GLN A 366 14.32 -14.77 31.50
C GLN A 366 13.80 -14.34 32.88
N PRO A 367 13.64 -13.04 33.16
CA PRO A 367 12.97 -12.60 34.38
C PRO A 367 11.58 -13.21 34.44
N ALA A 368 11.24 -13.73 35.60
CA ALA A 368 10.01 -14.47 35.85
C ALA A 368 8.78 -13.70 35.37
N ALA A 369 7.87 -14.38 34.66
CA ALA A 369 6.69 -13.80 34.00
C ALA A 369 5.74 -12.97 34.91
N ALA A 370 5.95 -13.01 36.23
CA ALA A 370 5.20 -12.27 37.22
C ALA A 370 5.69 -10.81 37.44
N ASP A 371 6.95 -10.52 37.15
CA ASP A 371 7.60 -9.25 37.54
C ASP A 371 7.20 -8.08 36.62
N TRP A 372 7.13 -8.28 35.32
CA TRP A 372 6.79 -7.23 34.35
C TRP A 372 5.34 -6.72 34.45
N ARG A 373 4.39 -7.57 34.88
CA ARG A 373 2.99 -7.14 35.06
C ARG A 373 2.87 -6.22 36.26
N ASN A 374 3.58 -6.52 37.34
CA ASN A 374 3.62 -5.67 38.52
C ASN A 374 4.26 -4.32 38.17
N GLU A 375 5.37 -4.32 37.45
CA GLU A 375 6.04 -3.09 37.02
C GLU A 375 5.15 -2.25 36.08
N LEU A 376 4.49 -2.88 35.12
CA LEU A 376 3.56 -2.18 34.22
C LEU A 376 2.38 -1.57 34.97
N THR A 377 1.88 -2.27 36.01
CA THR A 377 0.82 -1.77 36.88
C THR A 377 1.31 -0.59 37.73
N GLU A 378 2.51 -0.66 38.27
CA GLU A 378 3.14 0.45 39.01
C GLU A 378 3.38 1.68 38.13
N LEU A 379 3.83 1.50 36.90
CA LEU A 379 3.99 2.59 35.93
C LEU A 379 2.62 3.24 35.61
N LYS A 380 1.58 2.43 35.43
CA LYS A 380 0.24 2.95 35.19
C LYS A 380 -0.29 3.75 36.39
N ALA A 381 -0.14 3.21 37.59
CA ALA A 381 -0.54 3.90 38.82
C ALA A 381 0.21 5.23 39.04
N PHE A 382 1.50 5.26 38.70
CA PHE A 382 2.26 6.51 38.73
C PHE A 382 1.67 7.54 37.76
N PHE A 383 1.43 7.19 36.50
CA PHE A 383 0.90 8.13 35.52
C PHE A 383 -0.53 8.57 35.81
N ASP A 384 -1.36 7.74 36.44
CA ASP A 384 -2.71 8.10 36.85
C ASP A 384 -2.71 9.10 38.05
N GLY A 385 -1.62 9.12 38.85
CA GLY A 385 -1.46 10.00 39.98
C GLY A 385 -0.74 11.33 39.69
N VAL A 386 -0.16 11.49 38.50
CA VAL A 386 0.60 12.70 38.14
C VAL A 386 -0.25 13.65 37.30
N GLN A 387 -0.22 14.95 37.70
CA GLN A 387 -0.80 15.99 36.86
C GLN A 387 0.09 16.23 35.63
N LEU A 388 -0.35 15.75 34.47
CA LEU A 388 0.41 15.85 33.24
C LEU A 388 0.50 17.30 32.77
N PRO A 389 1.69 17.80 32.39
CA PRO A 389 1.84 19.16 31.88
C PRO A 389 1.04 19.37 30.59
N ALA A 390 0.38 20.52 30.49
CA ALA A 390 -0.42 20.94 29.35
C ALA A 390 0.44 21.32 28.11
N VAL A 391 1.74 21.52 28.32
CA VAL A 391 2.71 21.87 27.25
C VAL A 391 3.40 20.66 26.71
N PRO A 392 3.74 20.64 25.38
CA PRO A 392 4.54 19.58 24.79
C PRO A 392 5.88 19.43 25.50
N ILE A 393 6.24 18.22 25.90
CA ILE A 393 7.57 17.92 26.47
C ILE A 393 8.49 17.33 25.40
N GLN A 394 9.76 17.72 25.51
CA GLN A 394 10.83 17.18 24.71
C GLN A 394 11.47 16.02 25.47
N VAL A 395 11.41 14.81 24.95
CA VAL A 395 12.09 13.63 25.51
C VAL A 395 13.45 13.50 24.84
N GLU A 396 14.41 12.88 25.51
CA GLU A 396 15.75 12.63 24.93
C GLU A 396 15.65 12.06 23.51
N HIS A 397 16.43 12.61 22.60
CA HIS A 397 16.49 12.40 21.15
C HIS A 397 15.63 13.35 20.31
N GLY A 398 15.18 14.48 20.84
CA GLY A 398 14.57 15.58 20.07
C GLY A 398 13.11 15.38 19.68
N SER A 399 12.44 14.34 20.19
CA SER A 399 11.01 14.11 19.94
C SER A 399 10.15 14.94 20.90
N THR A 400 9.18 15.69 20.34
CA THR A 400 8.20 16.44 21.13
C THR A 400 6.91 15.64 21.27
N ILE A 401 6.46 15.37 22.50
CA ILE A 401 5.22 14.66 22.78
C ILE A 401 4.12 15.71 23.04
N VAL A 402 3.14 15.77 22.16
CA VAL A 402 2.07 16.79 22.20
C VAL A 402 0.90 16.37 23.07
N ASN A 403 0.65 15.08 23.21
CA ASN A 403 -0.41 14.53 24.06
C ASN A 403 0.12 13.37 24.92
N LEU A 404 0.50 13.69 26.14
CA LEU A 404 1.08 12.73 27.08
C LEU A 404 0.11 11.65 27.52
N ALA A 405 -1.15 11.96 27.73
CA ALA A 405 -2.13 10.97 28.15
C ALA A 405 -2.30 9.88 27.09
N THR A 406 -2.44 10.29 25.83
CA THR A 406 -2.52 9.33 24.70
C THR A 406 -1.25 8.52 24.54
N TYR A 407 -0.08 9.15 24.71
CA TYR A 407 1.20 8.46 24.63
C TYR A 407 1.35 7.39 25.72
N ILE A 408 1.01 7.72 26.96
CA ILE A 408 1.06 6.80 28.11
C ILE A 408 0.11 5.63 27.87
N GLU A 409 -1.15 5.92 27.53
CA GLU A 409 -2.17 4.90 27.34
C GLU A 409 -1.80 3.95 26.17
N THR A 410 -1.33 4.48 25.05
CA THR A 410 -0.91 3.69 23.90
C THR A 410 0.23 2.74 24.24
N ASN A 411 1.30 3.25 24.92
CA ASN A 411 2.42 2.39 25.29
C ASN A 411 2.04 1.37 26.37
N TYR A 412 1.18 1.73 27.32
CA TYR A 412 0.66 0.81 28.33
C TYR A 412 -0.15 -0.33 27.71
N LEU A 413 -1.15 -0.01 26.87
CA LEU A 413 -2.01 -1.01 26.23
C LEU A 413 -1.20 -1.90 25.26
N THR A 414 -0.22 -1.34 24.57
CA THR A 414 0.64 -2.12 23.67
C THR A 414 1.57 -3.04 24.45
N ALA A 415 2.18 -2.59 25.54
CA ALA A 415 2.98 -3.43 26.42
C ALA A 415 2.15 -4.58 27.01
N LEU A 416 0.94 -4.29 27.46
CA LEU A 416 0.01 -5.29 27.98
C LEU A 416 -0.37 -6.34 26.91
N ALA A 417 -0.65 -5.90 25.68
CA ALA A 417 -1.00 -6.76 24.56
C ALA A 417 0.16 -7.65 24.09
N GLN A 418 1.41 -7.20 24.22
CA GLN A 418 2.61 -7.97 23.85
C GLN A 418 2.91 -9.14 24.80
N ASN A 419 2.43 -9.07 26.05
CA ASN A 419 2.46 -10.18 27.03
C ASN A 419 3.80 -10.96 27.07
N GLY A 420 4.94 -10.24 27.20
CA GLY A 420 6.27 -10.83 27.26
C GLY A 420 6.90 -11.23 25.91
N LYS A 421 6.30 -10.86 24.77
CA LYS A 421 6.86 -11.06 23.43
C LYS A 421 8.05 -10.12 23.17
N PRO A 422 8.90 -10.37 22.16
CA PRO A 422 10.18 -9.67 21.94
C PRO A 422 10.14 -8.13 21.95
N HIS A 423 9.01 -7.51 21.61
CA HIS A 423 8.88 -6.05 21.60
C HIS A 423 8.30 -5.45 22.88
N PHE A 424 7.97 -6.28 23.86
CA PHE A 424 7.42 -5.85 25.14
C PHE A 424 8.32 -4.83 25.85
N GLU A 425 9.61 -5.12 25.96
CA GLU A 425 10.61 -4.27 26.60
C GLU A 425 10.71 -2.88 26.00
N THR A 426 10.52 -2.74 24.70
CA THR A 426 10.53 -1.44 24.02
C THR A 426 9.45 -0.51 24.59
N TYR A 427 8.23 -0.99 24.78
CA TYR A 427 7.13 -0.19 25.30
C TYR A 427 7.28 0.07 26.81
N LEU A 428 7.75 -0.92 27.56
CA LEU A 428 8.05 -0.77 28.98
C LEU A 428 9.15 0.27 29.20
N ASN A 429 10.22 0.24 28.44
CA ASN A 429 11.29 1.22 28.50
C ASN A 429 10.84 2.65 28.16
N ARG A 430 9.94 2.81 27.20
CA ARG A 430 9.34 4.13 26.89
C ARG A 430 8.58 4.70 28.09
N LEU A 431 7.84 3.89 28.81
CA LEU A 431 7.13 4.30 30.01
C LEU A 431 8.10 4.61 31.15
N ARG A 432 9.16 3.82 31.34
CA ARG A 432 10.22 4.08 32.33
C ARG A 432 10.92 5.42 32.08
N LEU A 433 11.31 5.69 30.84
CA LEU A 433 11.97 6.95 30.46
C LEU A 433 11.06 8.15 30.68
N LEU A 434 9.79 8.03 30.32
CA LEU A 434 8.82 9.10 30.56
C LEU A 434 8.61 9.35 32.06
N LYS A 435 8.53 8.31 32.89
CA LYS A 435 8.47 8.43 34.37
C LYS A 435 9.68 9.17 34.91
N GLN A 436 10.89 8.80 34.48
CA GLN A 436 12.13 9.47 34.91
C GLN A 436 12.12 10.95 34.51
N TYR A 437 11.68 11.26 33.29
CA TYR A 437 11.58 12.63 32.81
C TYR A 437 10.58 13.45 33.66
N LEU A 438 9.40 12.96 33.94
CA LEU A 438 8.38 13.65 34.74
C LEU A 438 8.86 13.89 36.18
N LEU A 439 9.54 12.91 36.78
CA LEU A 439 10.15 13.06 38.12
C LEU A 439 11.25 14.14 38.18
N GLN A 440 11.94 14.42 37.09
CA GLN A 440 12.91 15.51 36.99
C GLN A 440 12.21 16.86 36.81
N TYR A 441 11.07 16.87 36.10
CA TYR A 441 10.31 18.11 35.83
C TYR A 441 9.59 18.66 37.07
N GLU A 442 9.19 17.80 38.01
CA GLU A 442 8.59 18.21 39.28
C GLU A 442 9.60 18.77 40.28
N ARG A 443 10.92 18.67 40.00
CA ARG A 443 12.01 19.16 40.86
C ARG A 443 12.55 20.54 40.46
N VAL A 444 12.00 21.17 39.44
CA VAL A 444 12.34 22.51 38.96
C VAL A 444 11.17 23.47 39.18
#